data_ca6cc17b880a2fcc00587775989b7950
#
_entry.id   ca6cc17b880a2fcc00587775989b7950
#
_cell.length_a   1.000
_cell.length_b   1.000
_cell.length_c   1.000
_cell.angle_alpha   90.00
_cell.angle_beta   90.00
_cell.angle_gamma   90.00
#
_symmetry.space_group_name_H-M   'P 1'
#
loop_
_entity.id
_entity.type
_entity.pdbx_description
1 polymer ?
#
loop_
_entity_poly.entity_id
_entity_poly.type
_entity_poly.pdbx_seq_one_letter_code
_entity_poly.pdbx_strand_id
1 'polypeptide(L)'
;MIEKFVTIGSKEKQRIEWNELRKAINEFLAEAKINEDKQLGPYFISKSIVIPKDGGTEIDSKLFCDAFKNKVLMYLFDDAAKQKHQSLFEGSAKGYTRYSKICEAFDEQGIGIFNSRIQNAVDIQDLVINEHPVDENRVPISESND
;
A
#
# COMPACT_ATOMS: atom_id res chain seq x y z
N MET A 1 5.82 18.42 5.08
CA MET A 1 5.98 17.13 5.76
C MET A 1 6.95 16.25 4.98
N ILE A 2 7.88 15.63 5.68
CA ILE A 2 8.87 14.78 5.04
C ILE A 2 8.22 13.47 4.61
N GLU A 3 8.46 13.07 3.37
CA GLU A 3 7.91 11.84 2.82
C GLU A 3 8.45 10.62 3.54
N LYS A 4 7.58 9.65 3.78
CA LYS A 4 7.94 8.39 4.43
C LYS A 4 7.50 7.24 3.55
N PHE A 5 8.46 6.44 3.13
CA PHE A 5 8.21 5.34 2.21
C PHE A 5 8.25 4.00 2.91
N VAL A 6 7.52 3.04 2.37
CA VAL A 6 7.52 1.68 2.88
C VAL A 6 7.43 0.71 1.71
N THR A 7 8.11 -0.43 1.83
CA THR A 7 8.06 -1.50 0.84
C THR A 7 7.07 -2.55 1.29
N ILE A 8 6.11 -2.89 0.44
CA ILE A 8 5.06 -3.86 0.75
C ILE A 8 4.90 -4.85 -0.40
N GLY A 9 4.22 -5.96 -0.12
CA GLY A 9 3.95 -6.99 -1.12
C GLY A 9 5.08 -8.02 -1.23
N SER A 10 4.72 -9.30 -1.25
CA SER A 10 5.72 -10.37 -1.39
C SER A 10 5.87 -10.81 -2.84
N LYS A 11 4.78 -10.83 -3.59
CA LYS A 11 4.80 -11.23 -4.99
C LYS A 11 5.02 -10.06 -5.92
N GLU A 12 4.48 -8.91 -5.54
CA GLU A 12 4.64 -7.67 -6.31
C GLU A 12 5.14 -6.60 -5.37
N LYS A 13 6.46 -6.52 -5.23
CA LYS A 13 7.04 -5.55 -4.31
C LYS A 13 6.81 -4.13 -4.79
N GLN A 14 6.31 -3.30 -3.87
CA GLN A 14 5.95 -1.92 -4.15
C GLN A 14 6.55 -1.03 -3.08
N ARG A 15 7.11 0.09 -3.49
CA ARG A 15 7.57 1.12 -2.55
C ARG A 15 6.62 2.28 -2.67
N ILE A 16 5.91 2.59 -1.59
CA ILE A 16 4.87 3.62 -1.58
C ILE A 16 5.11 4.61 -0.44
N GLU A 17 4.50 5.78 -0.56
CA GLU A 17 4.58 6.81 0.48
C GLU A 17 3.31 6.75 1.32
N TRP A 18 3.47 6.65 2.65
CA TRP A 18 2.34 6.40 3.55
C TRP A 18 1.25 7.47 3.48
N ASN A 19 1.62 8.74 3.50
CA ASN A 19 0.60 9.79 3.48
C ASN A 19 -0.17 9.84 2.17
N GLU A 20 0.49 9.49 1.07
CA GLU A 20 -0.16 9.41 -0.22
C GLU A 20 -1.23 8.32 -0.24
N LEU A 21 -0.89 7.15 0.30
CA LEU A 21 -1.85 6.05 0.42
C LEU A 21 -3.00 6.44 1.35
N ARG A 22 -2.67 7.03 2.49
CA ARG A 22 -3.69 7.45 3.46
C ARG A 22 -4.68 8.43 2.83
N LYS A 23 -4.17 9.41 2.10
CA LYS A 23 -5.03 10.39 1.44
C LYS A 23 -5.89 9.77 0.35
N ALA A 24 -5.33 8.80 -0.38
CA ALA A 24 -6.11 8.11 -1.42
C ALA A 24 -7.26 7.33 -0.81
N ILE A 25 -7.03 6.67 0.31
CA ILE A 25 -8.10 5.96 1.03
C ILE A 25 -9.15 6.95 1.53
N ASN A 26 -8.70 8.08 2.09
CA ASN A 26 -9.63 9.09 2.58
C ASN A 26 -10.49 9.67 1.47
N GLU A 27 -9.91 9.84 0.28
CA GLU A 27 -10.67 10.32 -0.88
C GLU A 27 -11.76 9.32 -1.27
N PHE A 28 -11.42 8.02 -1.23
CA PHE A 28 -12.43 6.99 -1.46
C PHE A 28 -13.57 7.10 -0.45
N LEU A 29 -13.24 7.25 0.83
CA LEU A 29 -14.25 7.35 1.87
C LEU A 29 -15.16 8.56 1.65
N ALA A 30 -14.59 9.68 1.28
CA ALA A 30 -15.36 10.89 1.02
C ALA A 30 -16.31 10.70 -0.17
N GLU A 31 -15.82 10.11 -1.25
CA GLU A 31 -16.64 9.87 -2.44
C GLU A 31 -17.72 8.84 -2.21
N ALA A 32 -17.48 7.90 -1.29
CA ALA A 32 -18.49 6.93 -0.92
C ALA A 32 -19.50 7.50 0.08
N LYS A 33 -19.37 8.80 0.38
CA LYS A 33 -20.26 9.54 1.30
C LYS A 33 -20.22 9.00 2.71
N ILE A 34 -19.06 8.54 3.12
CA ILE A 34 -18.81 8.10 4.48
C ILE A 34 -18.43 9.33 5.30
N ASN A 35 -18.92 9.41 6.54
CA ASN A 35 -18.70 10.56 7.38
C ASN A 35 -17.23 10.92 7.50
N GLU A 36 -16.98 12.24 7.51
CA GLU A 36 -15.62 12.78 7.59
C GLU A 36 -14.85 12.29 8.81
N ASP A 37 -15.55 12.06 9.92
CA ASP A 37 -14.91 11.57 11.14
C ASP A 37 -14.39 10.13 11.01
N LYS A 38 -14.73 9.45 9.92
CA LYS A 38 -14.22 8.10 9.65
C LYS A 38 -12.91 8.10 8.87
N GLN A 39 -12.43 9.25 8.44
CA GLN A 39 -11.20 9.33 7.68
C GLN A 39 -9.98 9.03 8.55
N LEU A 40 -8.92 8.54 7.90
CA LEU A 40 -7.68 8.18 8.60
C LEU A 40 -6.85 9.43 8.88
N GLY A 41 -6.51 9.66 10.14
CA GLY A 41 -5.59 10.73 10.49
C GLY A 41 -4.14 10.37 10.16
N PRO A 42 -3.23 11.35 10.23
CA PRO A 42 -1.82 11.10 9.85
C PRO A 42 -1.12 10.09 10.74
N TYR A 43 -1.59 9.90 11.96
CA TYR A 43 -1.02 8.92 12.88
C TYR A 43 -2.02 7.83 13.25
N PHE A 44 -2.89 7.50 12.32
CA PHE A 44 -3.75 6.34 12.49
C PHE A 44 -2.91 5.09 12.74
N ILE A 45 -1.78 5.00 12.01
CA ILE A 45 -0.71 4.09 12.39
C ILE A 45 0.24 4.92 13.25
N SER A 46 0.65 4.36 14.37
CA SER A 46 1.39 5.06 15.41
C SER A 46 2.67 5.73 14.91
N LYS A 47 3.02 6.88 15.51
CA LYS A 47 4.26 7.59 15.21
C LYS A 47 5.49 6.70 15.35
N SER A 48 5.48 5.80 16.32
CA SER A 48 6.63 4.92 16.55
C SER A 48 6.90 4.00 15.38
N ILE A 49 5.92 3.83 14.50
CA ILE A 49 6.07 3.00 13.30
C ILE A 49 6.33 3.85 12.07
N VAL A 50 5.54 4.90 11.86
CA VAL A 50 5.63 5.67 10.60
C VAL A 50 6.74 6.71 10.61
N ILE A 51 7.34 7.00 11.76
CA ILE A 51 8.50 7.87 11.82
C ILE A 51 9.72 7.00 12.11
N PRO A 52 10.63 6.80 11.12
CA PRO A 52 11.79 5.94 11.31
C PRO A 52 12.68 6.45 12.44
N LYS A 53 13.18 5.53 13.26
CA LYS A 53 13.99 5.88 14.43
C LYS A 53 15.31 6.52 14.05
N ASP A 54 15.83 6.22 12.89
CA ASP A 54 17.11 6.78 12.43
C ASP A 54 16.92 8.14 11.76
N GLY A 55 15.70 8.67 11.76
CA GLY A 55 15.42 9.96 11.14
C GLY A 55 15.35 9.92 9.63
N GLY A 56 15.41 8.73 9.04
CA GLY A 56 15.37 8.58 7.59
C GLY A 56 13.96 8.61 7.02
N THR A 57 13.83 8.12 5.79
CA THR A 57 12.57 8.14 5.05
C THR A 57 11.97 6.75 4.84
N GLU A 58 12.66 5.67 5.28
CA GLU A 58 12.17 4.31 5.08
C GLU A 58 11.55 3.77 6.35
N ILE A 59 10.26 3.42 6.27
CA ILE A 59 9.53 2.82 7.38
C ILE A 59 9.84 1.32 7.41
N ASP A 60 9.96 0.75 8.61
CA ASP A 60 10.15 -0.69 8.75
C ASP A 60 8.96 -1.42 8.14
N SER A 61 9.23 -2.26 7.16
CA SER A 61 8.21 -2.92 6.37
C SER A 61 7.32 -3.85 7.19
N LYS A 62 7.95 -4.67 8.06
CA LYS A 62 7.20 -5.63 8.85
C LYS A 62 6.30 -4.95 9.87
N LEU A 63 6.83 -3.96 10.58
CA LEU A 63 6.04 -3.21 11.55
C LEU A 63 4.88 -2.51 10.89
N PHE A 64 5.14 -1.90 9.73
CA PHE A 64 4.10 -1.20 9.00
C PHE A 64 3.01 -2.17 8.53
N CYS A 65 3.40 -3.27 7.91
CA CYS A 65 2.43 -4.22 7.36
C CYS A 65 1.57 -4.83 8.44
N ASP A 66 2.16 -5.17 9.58
CA ASP A 66 1.39 -5.69 10.71
C ASP A 66 0.38 -4.64 11.20
N ALA A 67 0.82 -3.39 11.34
CA ALA A 67 -0.05 -2.32 11.81
C ALA A 67 -1.12 -2.00 10.77
N PHE A 68 -0.76 -2.00 9.49
CA PHE A 68 -1.71 -1.72 8.42
C PHE A 68 -2.84 -2.76 8.43
N LYS A 69 -2.48 -4.03 8.56
CA LYS A 69 -3.50 -5.09 8.62
C LYS A 69 -4.35 -4.96 9.88
N ASN A 70 -3.71 -4.84 11.04
CA ASN A 70 -4.43 -4.87 12.30
C ASN A 70 -5.22 -3.60 12.60
N LYS A 71 -4.84 -2.49 12.04
CA LYS A 71 -5.52 -1.21 12.27
C LYS A 71 -6.27 -0.72 11.05
N VAL A 72 -5.59 -0.53 9.94
CA VAL A 72 -6.22 0.10 8.77
C VAL A 72 -7.20 -0.85 8.08
N LEU A 73 -6.73 -2.04 7.71
CA LEU A 73 -7.61 -2.99 7.02
C LEU A 73 -8.76 -3.46 7.90
N MET A 74 -8.47 -3.71 9.17
CA MET A 74 -9.52 -4.11 10.10
C MET A 74 -10.57 -3.00 10.22
N TYR A 75 -10.14 -1.76 10.38
CA TYR A 75 -11.02 -0.61 10.50
C TYR A 75 -11.87 -0.43 9.24
N LEU A 76 -11.25 -0.52 8.08
CA LEU A 76 -11.98 -0.39 6.82
C LEU A 76 -12.97 -1.53 6.63
N PHE A 77 -12.56 -2.76 6.93
CA PHE A 77 -13.36 -3.94 6.72
C PHE A 77 -14.57 -3.98 7.66
N ASP A 78 -14.37 -3.69 8.95
CA ASP A 78 -15.39 -3.85 9.97
C ASP A 78 -16.18 -2.58 10.28
N ASP A 79 -15.67 -1.41 9.90
CA ASP A 79 -16.30 -0.14 10.31
C ASP A 79 -16.46 0.81 9.13
N ALA A 80 -15.40 1.56 8.81
CA ALA A 80 -15.51 2.71 7.91
C ALA A 80 -16.05 2.34 6.52
N ALA A 81 -15.64 1.22 5.96
CA ALA A 81 -16.08 0.79 4.64
C ALA A 81 -16.84 -0.53 4.68
N LYS A 82 -17.49 -0.83 5.79
CA LYS A 82 -18.17 -2.10 6.00
C LYS A 82 -19.19 -2.40 4.89
N GLN A 83 -19.89 -1.39 4.40
CA GLN A 83 -20.90 -1.55 3.37
C GLN A 83 -20.37 -1.31 1.97
N LYS A 84 -19.04 -1.14 1.83
CA LYS A 84 -18.42 -0.73 0.57
C LYS A 84 -17.31 -1.66 0.12
N HIS A 85 -17.29 -2.91 0.60
CA HIS A 85 -16.23 -3.86 0.22
C HIS A 85 -16.11 -4.01 -1.29
N GLN A 86 -17.24 -4.09 -1.99
CA GLN A 86 -17.25 -4.29 -3.43
C GLN A 86 -16.64 -3.11 -4.19
N SER A 87 -16.70 -1.91 -3.61
CA SER A 87 -16.12 -0.72 -4.25
C SER A 87 -14.68 -0.49 -3.82
N LEU A 88 -14.34 -0.87 -2.59
CA LEU A 88 -13.01 -0.64 -2.03
C LEU A 88 -11.98 -1.60 -2.60
N PHE A 89 -12.32 -2.87 -2.73
CA PHE A 89 -11.39 -3.91 -3.13
C PHE A 89 -11.56 -4.32 -4.58
N GLU A 90 -10.50 -4.85 -5.18
CA GLU A 90 -10.51 -5.35 -6.55
C GLU A 90 -9.84 -6.70 -6.65
N GLY A 91 -9.98 -7.33 -7.82
CA GLY A 91 -9.40 -8.63 -8.06
C GLY A 91 -10.03 -9.68 -7.16
N SER A 92 -9.23 -10.62 -6.71
CA SER A 92 -9.73 -11.67 -5.83
C SER A 92 -10.21 -11.12 -4.50
N ALA A 93 -9.62 -10.00 -4.05
CA ALA A 93 -9.99 -9.39 -2.77
C ALA A 93 -11.43 -8.89 -2.76
N LYS A 94 -11.96 -8.53 -3.93
CA LYS A 94 -13.31 -8.01 -4.04
C LYS A 94 -14.37 -8.97 -3.52
N GLY A 95 -14.16 -10.26 -3.71
CA GLY A 95 -15.12 -11.28 -3.30
C GLY A 95 -14.91 -11.84 -1.91
N TYR A 96 -13.87 -11.41 -1.22
CA TYR A 96 -13.56 -11.97 0.09
C TYR A 96 -14.50 -11.43 1.16
N THR A 97 -15.04 -12.34 1.96
CA THR A 97 -15.91 -12.00 3.09
C THR A 97 -15.20 -12.17 4.42
N ARG A 98 -13.96 -12.69 4.40
CA ARG A 98 -13.18 -12.93 5.62
C ARG A 98 -12.00 -11.97 5.67
N TYR A 99 -11.86 -11.34 6.82
CA TYR A 99 -10.74 -10.44 7.06
C TYR A 99 -9.38 -11.12 6.82
N SER A 100 -9.25 -12.39 7.26
CA SER A 100 -7.98 -13.11 7.09
C SER A 100 -7.57 -13.26 5.62
N LYS A 101 -8.54 -13.39 4.72
CA LYS A 101 -8.25 -13.49 3.29
C LYS A 101 -7.80 -12.15 2.72
N ILE A 102 -8.36 -11.06 3.21
CA ILE A 102 -7.92 -9.72 2.81
C ILE A 102 -6.47 -9.51 3.25
N CYS A 103 -6.13 -9.94 4.47
CA CYS A 103 -4.76 -9.82 4.98
C CYS A 103 -3.77 -10.63 4.16
N GLU A 104 -4.13 -11.85 3.78
CA GLU A 104 -3.27 -12.67 2.91
C GLU A 104 -3.05 -12.00 1.56
N ALA A 105 -4.12 -11.46 0.98
CA ALA A 105 -4.02 -10.77 -0.30
C ALA A 105 -3.14 -9.54 -0.19
N PHE A 106 -3.25 -8.79 0.89
CA PHE A 106 -2.41 -7.62 1.12
C PHE A 106 -0.94 -8.01 1.23
N ASP A 107 -0.65 -9.07 1.97
CA ASP A 107 0.73 -9.54 2.12
C ASP A 107 1.38 -9.87 0.77
N GLU A 108 0.59 -10.37 -0.18
CA GLU A 108 1.10 -10.75 -1.49
C GLU A 108 1.11 -9.60 -2.48
N GLN A 109 0.05 -8.82 -2.51
CA GLN A 109 -0.22 -7.86 -3.58
C GLN A 109 -0.07 -6.39 -3.17
N GLY A 110 0.13 -6.12 -1.87
CA GLY A 110 0.22 -4.74 -1.41
C GLY A 110 -1.05 -3.97 -1.75
N ILE A 111 -0.91 -2.78 -2.32
CA ILE A 111 -2.09 -1.97 -2.63
C ILE A 111 -2.89 -2.50 -3.82
N GLY A 112 -2.42 -3.58 -4.45
CA GLY A 112 -3.17 -4.25 -5.51
C GLY A 112 -4.53 -4.78 -5.07
N ILE A 113 -4.77 -4.88 -3.75
CA ILE A 113 -6.09 -5.28 -3.25
C ILE A 113 -7.14 -4.19 -3.37
N PHE A 114 -6.72 -2.94 -3.53
CA PHE A 114 -7.62 -1.80 -3.60
C PHE A 114 -8.07 -1.52 -5.02
N ASN A 115 -9.14 -0.72 -5.14
CA ASN A 115 -9.67 -0.36 -6.44
C ASN A 115 -8.65 0.47 -7.25
N SER A 116 -8.91 0.59 -8.55
CA SER A 116 -7.96 1.25 -9.46
C SER A 116 -7.78 2.73 -9.13
N ARG A 117 -8.79 3.41 -8.58
CA ARG A 117 -8.66 4.82 -8.22
C ARG A 117 -7.64 5.02 -7.11
N ILE A 118 -7.69 4.17 -6.08
CA ILE A 118 -6.72 4.23 -5.00
C ILE A 118 -5.32 3.92 -5.55
N GLN A 119 -5.21 2.86 -6.36
CA GLN A 119 -3.92 2.49 -6.93
C GLN A 119 -3.34 3.60 -7.79
N ASN A 120 -4.18 4.24 -8.61
CA ASN A 120 -3.72 5.30 -9.51
C ASN A 120 -3.36 6.59 -8.76
N ALA A 121 -3.91 6.79 -7.58
CA ALA A 121 -3.62 7.98 -6.78
C ALA A 121 -2.30 7.87 -6.01
N VAL A 122 -1.71 6.68 -5.97
CA VAL A 122 -0.47 6.42 -5.23
C VAL A 122 0.65 6.14 -6.24
N ASP A 123 1.77 6.85 -6.08
CA ASP A 123 2.92 6.62 -6.94
C ASP A 123 3.66 5.37 -6.45
N ILE A 124 3.57 4.30 -7.23
CA ILE A 124 4.16 3.02 -6.87
C ILE A 124 5.51 2.88 -7.57
N GLN A 125 6.56 2.68 -6.77
CA GLN A 125 7.87 2.40 -7.31
C GLN A 125 8.05 0.90 -7.36
N ASP A 126 8.28 0.37 -8.57
CA ASP A 126 8.43 -1.06 -8.77
C ASP A 126 9.90 -1.45 -8.58
N LEU A 127 10.18 -2.12 -7.48
CA LEU A 127 11.54 -2.50 -7.13
C LEU A 127 12.05 -3.69 -7.95
N VAL A 128 11.15 -4.43 -8.58
CA VAL A 128 11.56 -5.59 -9.39
C VAL A 128 12.38 -5.16 -10.59
N ILE A 129 12.01 -4.04 -11.21
CA ILE A 129 12.72 -3.54 -12.38
C ILE A 129 14.18 -3.25 -12.08
N ASN A 130 14.46 -2.80 -10.89
CA ASN A 130 15.82 -2.42 -10.50
C ASN A 130 16.76 -3.59 -10.31
N GLU A 131 16.25 -4.80 -10.29
CA GLU A 131 17.06 -5.99 -10.12
C GLU A 131 17.67 -6.49 -11.41
N HIS A 132 17.27 -5.89 -12.53
CA HIS A 132 17.76 -6.32 -13.83
C HIS A 132 18.79 -5.39 -14.34
N PRO A 133 19.77 -5.40 -14.07
CA PRO A 133 20.73 -4.46 -14.60
C PRO A 133 21.40 -4.87 -15.87
N VAL A 134 20.58 -5.25 -15.90
CA VAL A 134 21.06 -5.52 -16.68
C VAL A 134 21.42 -5.53 -17.43
N ASP A 135 21.11 -5.70 -17.52
CA ASP A 135 21.53 -6.02 -18.32
C ASP A 135 21.83 -5.67 -18.86
N GLU A 136 21.49 -5.63 -18.84
CA GLU A 136 21.81 -5.72 -19.53
C GLU A 136 22.15 -5.29 -19.95
N ASN A 137 21.95 -5.14 -19.78
CA ASN A 137 22.41 -5.24 -20.44
C ASN A 137 22.80 -4.89 -20.69
N ARG A 138 22.81 -4.82 -20.70
CA ARG A 138 23.34 -5.08 -21.19
C ARG A 138 23.77 -4.67 -21.75
N VAL A 139 23.82 -4.50 -21.83
CA VAL A 139 24.27 -4.59 -22.59
C VAL A 139 24.62 -4.32 -23.09
N PRO A 140 24.58 -4.35 -23.14
CA PRO A 140 24.97 -4.54 -23.73
C PRO A 140 25.38 -4.39 -24.13
N ILE A 141 25.37 -4.44 -24.21
CA ILE A 141 25.77 -4.85 -24.73
C ILE A 141 26.21 -4.68 -25.08
N SER A 142 26.16 -4.57 -25.14
CA SER A 142 26.66 -4.98 -25.56
C SER A 142 27.03 -4.88 -25.81
N GLU A 143 26.99 -5.01 -25.83
CA GLU A 143 27.42 -5.54 -26.19
C GLU A 143 27.84 -5.46 -26.52
N SER A 144 27.83 -5.19 -26.73
CA SER A 144 28.22 -5.69 -27.12
C SER A 144 28.73 -5.67 -27.38
N ASN A 145 28.76 -5.71 -27.54
CA ASN A 145 29.13 -6.22 -27.80
C ASN A 145 29.46 -6.30 -27.96
N ASP A 146 29.37 -6.24 -27.99
CA ASP A 146 29.63 -6.72 -28.17
C ASP A 146 29.95 -6.88 -28.27
#